data_9dc1ded8b5bbcdea13fc24930115bd0e
#
_entry.id   9dc1ded8b5bbcdea13fc24930115bd0e
#
_cell.length_a   1.000
_cell.length_b   1.000
_cell.length_c   1.000
_cell.angle_alpha   90.00
_cell.angle_beta   90.00
_cell.angle_gamma   90.00
#
_symmetry.space_group_name_H-M   'P 1'
#
loop_
_entity.id
_entity.type
_entity.pdbx_description
1 polymer ?
#
loop_
_entity_poly.entity_id
_entity_poly.type
_entity_poly.pdbx_seq_one_letter_code
_entity_poly.pdbx_strand_id
1 'polypeptide(L)'
;MSVSQLRDIIAIEHNEGEPFSRLTSTYEMIRDTAAANPEAPALSFFLRTEDYADPARWTYREWLADVTRAANMLRRLGVQPGDVVAYVLPNLPETHLAVWGAETAGIAFAVNSLLESAQLGQLLQAARTRWVI
;
A
#
# COMPACT_ATOMS: atom_id res chain seq x y z
N MET A 1 -18.26 -6.45 -14.04
CA MET A 1 -18.55 -7.90 -14.12
C MET A 1 -18.68 -8.40 -12.69
N SER A 2 -19.76 -9.12 -12.35
CA SER A 2 -19.93 -9.68 -10.99
C SER A 2 -19.40 -11.13 -11.02
N VAL A 3 -18.45 -11.45 -10.15
CA VAL A 3 -17.91 -12.80 -9.97
C VAL A 3 -18.74 -13.50 -8.91
N SER A 4 -19.51 -14.51 -9.32
CA SER A 4 -20.42 -15.24 -8.43
C SER A 4 -20.24 -16.76 -8.45
N GLN A 5 -19.54 -17.29 -9.46
CA GLN A 5 -19.34 -18.71 -9.66
C GLN A 5 -17.94 -19.02 -10.18
N LEU A 6 -17.46 -20.25 -9.98
CA LEU A 6 -16.14 -20.72 -10.40
C LEU A 6 -15.90 -20.49 -11.92
N ARG A 7 -16.92 -20.69 -12.75
CA ARG A 7 -16.84 -20.44 -14.20
C ARG A 7 -16.48 -18.99 -14.54
N ASP A 8 -16.90 -18.02 -13.68
CA ASP A 8 -16.61 -16.61 -13.90
C ASP A 8 -15.12 -16.33 -13.64
N ILE A 9 -14.54 -17.01 -12.64
CA ILE A 9 -13.10 -16.98 -12.34
C ILE A 9 -12.32 -17.60 -13.51
N ILE A 10 -12.71 -18.79 -13.98
CA ILE A 10 -12.08 -19.47 -15.12
C ILE A 10 -12.15 -18.59 -16.39
N ALA A 11 -13.27 -17.91 -16.61
CA ALA A 11 -13.41 -16.99 -17.74
C ALA A 11 -12.46 -15.79 -17.64
N ILE A 12 -12.20 -15.27 -16.42
CA ILE A 12 -11.24 -14.19 -16.18
C ILE A 12 -9.81 -14.69 -16.40
N GLU A 13 -9.48 -15.88 -15.89
CA GLU A 13 -8.15 -16.49 -16.04
C GLU A 13 -7.80 -16.80 -17.50
N HIS A 14 -8.80 -17.21 -18.32
CA HIS A 14 -8.61 -17.49 -19.74
C HIS A 14 -8.81 -16.28 -20.65
N ASN A 15 -9.36 -15.20 -20.10
CA ASN A 15 -9.46 -13.96 -20.83
C ASN A 15 -8.07 -13.31 -20.79
N GLU A 16 -7.33 -13.43 -21.90
CA GLU A 16 -6.13 -12.64 -22.19
C GLU A 16 -6.52 -11.15 -22.33
N GLY A 17 -7.35 -10.66 -21.40
CA GLY A 17 -7.70 -9.26 -21.28
C GLY A 17 -6.44 -8.42 -21.24
N GLU A 18 -6.54 -7.18 -21.68
CA GLU A 18 -5.45 -6.19 -21.69
C GLU A 18 -4.52 -6.42 -20.51
N PRO A 19 -3.31 -6.91 -20.73
CA PRO A 19 -2.46 -7.32 -19.64
C PRO A 19 -2.19 -6.12 -18.74
N PHE A 20 -2.11 -6.36 -17.43
CA PHE A 20 -1.54 -5.40 -16.46
C PHE A 20 -0.14 -4.90 -16.87
N SER A 21 0.39 -5.44 -17.97
CA SER A 21 1.69 -5.14 -18.59
C SER A 21 1.92 -3.68 -19.00
N ARG A 22 0.89 -2.83 -19.00
CA ARG A 22 1.04 -1.38 -19.24
C ARG A 22 1.42 -0.59 -17.99
N LEU A 23 1.19 -1.17 -16.80
CA LEU A 23 1.51 -0.52 -15.54
C LEU A 23 2.92 -0.93 -15.10
N THR A 24 3.79 0.03 -14.90
CA THR A 24 5.18 -0.22 -14.51
C THR A 24 5.39 -0.16 -13.00
N SER A 25 4.42 0.37 -12.25
CA SER A 25 4.47 0.46 -10.79
C SER A 25 3.09 0.56 -10.16
N THR A 26 3.00 0.15 -8.89
CA THR A 26 1.79 0.31 -8.07
C THR A 26 1.39 1.79 -7.93
N TYR A 27 2.37 2.70 -7.88
CA TYR A 27 2.09 4.13 -7.87
C TYR A 27 1.36 4.60 -9.13
N GLU A 28 1.76 4.12 -10.32
CA GLU A 28 1.05 4.43 -11.56
C GLU A 28 -0.39 3.92 -11.54
N MET A 29 -0.62 2.73 -11.00
CA MET A 29 -1.97 2.18 -10.86
C MET A 29 -2.85 3.08 -9.96
N ILE A 30 -2.34 3.51 -8.81
CA ILE A 30 -3.05 4.43 -7.91
C ILE A 30 -3.31 5.78 -8.60
N ARG A 31 -2.30 6.32 -9.29
CA ARG A 31 -2.39 7.58 -10.04
C ARG A 31 -3.46 7.54 -11.12
N ASP A 32 -3.45 6.49 -11.92
CA ASP A 32 -4.38 6.34 -13.05
C ASP A 32 -5.81 6.10 -12.55
N THR A 33 -5.97 5.36 -11.45
CA THR A 33 -7.27 5.21 -10.77
C THR A 33 -7.78 6.53 -10.20
N ALA A 34 -6.90 7.30 -9.57
CA ALA A 34 -7.24 8.63 -9.04
C ALA A 34 -7.60 9.63 -10.14
N ALA A 35 -6.94 9.54 -11.31
CA ALA A 35 -7.29 10.36 -12.47
C ALA A 35 -8.67 10.01 -13.05
N ALA A 36 -9.00 8.73 -13.11
CA ALA A 36 -10.28 8.26 -13.63
C ALA A 36 -11.44 8.47 -12.65
N ASN A 37 -11.20 8.31 -11.34
CA ASN A 37 -12.22 8.29 -10.30
C ASN A 37 -11.81 9.10 -9.06
N PRO A 38 -11.52 10.41 -9.18
CA PRO A 38 -10.91 11.19 -8.11
C PRO A 38 -11.73 11.26 -6.82
N GLU A 39 -13.06 11.30 -6.93
CA GLU A 39 -13.98 11.42 -5.78
C GLU A 39 -14.49 10.08 -5.26
N ALA A 40 -14.13 8.96 -5.91
CA ALA A 40 -14.51 7.64 -5.42
C ALA A 40 -13.77 7.31 -4.11
N PRO A 41 -14.38 6.52 -3.19
CA PRO A 41 -13.74 6.11 -1.95
C PRO A 41 -12.56 5.18 -2.22
N ALA A 42 -11.39 5.53 -1.68
CA ALA A 42 -10.16 4.73 -1.76
C ALA A 42 -9.90 3.95 -0.47
N LEU A 43 -10.12 4.58 0.69
CA LEU A 43 -9.96 3.97 2.00
C LEU A 43 -11.11 4.42 2.92
N SER A 44 -11.61 3.49 3.70
CA SER A 44 -12.48 3.76 4.85
C SER A 44 -11.90 3.09 6.08
N PHE A 45 -11.84 3.81 7.19
CA PHE A 45 -11.26 3.31 8.42
C PHE A 45 -12.14 3.66 9.63
N PHE A 46 -12.32 2.70 10.51
CA PHE A 46 -12.90 2.90 11.83
C PHE A 46 -12.08 2.13 12.87
N LEU A 47 -11.89 2.73 14.04
CA LEU A 47 -11.08 2.13 15.10
C LEU A 47 -11.90 1.15 15.94
N ARG A 48 -13.17 1.47 16.20
CA ARG A 48 -14.08 0.66 17.01
C ARG A 48 -15.26 0.22 16.16
N THR A 49 -15.77 -0.96 16.44
CA THR A 49 -16.89 -1.56 15.70
C THR A 49 -18.12 -0.65 15.68
N GLU A 50 -18.35 0.12 16.73
CA GLU A 50 -19.48 1.04 16.85
C GLU A 50 -19.43 2.18 15.83
N ASP A 51 -18.22 2.54 15.37
CA ASP A 51 -17.97 3.66 14.47
C ASP A 51 -18.10 3.24 12.98
N TYR A 52 -18.46 1.97 12.68
CA TYR A 52 -18.50 1.47 11.31
C TYR A 52 -19.44 2.24 10.37
N ALA A 53 -20.50 2.83 10.90
CA ALA A 53 -21.49 3.57 10.13
C ALA A 53 -20.97 4.97 9.71
N ASP A 54 -19.98 5.51 10.43
CA ASP A 54 -19.36 6.81 10.15
C ASP A 54 -17.82 6.71 10.19
N PRO A 55 -17.21 5.96 9.27
CA PRO A 55 -15.78 5.81 9.20
C PRO A 55 -15.09 7.06 8.68
N ALA A 56 -13.83 7.27 9.06
CA ALA A 56 -12.95 8.18 8.34
C ALA A 56 -12.78 7.69 6.90
N ARG A 57 -12.83 8.61 5.92
CA ARG A 57 -12.79 8.26 4.50
C ARG A 57 -11.75 9.10 3.78
N TRP A 58 -11.12 8.46 2.81
CA TRP A 58 -10.24 9.09 1.83
C TRP A 58 -10.77 8.82 0.44
N THR A 59 -10.87 9.85 -0.37
CA THR A 59 -11.07 9.74 -1.81
C THR A 59 -9.78 9.30 -2.50
N TYR A 60 -9.84 8.79 -3.73
CA TYR A 60 -8.63 8.49 -4.50
C TYR A 60 -7.73 9.68 -4.71
N ARG A 61 -8.29 10.90 -4.85
CA ARG A 61 -7.53 12.15 -4.94
C ARG A 61 -6.71 12.41 -3.67
N GLU A 62 -7.35 12.33 -2.51
CA GLU A 62 -6.69 12.55 -1.21
C GLU A 62 -5.67 11.45 -0.93
N TRP A 63 -6.04 10.21 -1.23
CA TRP A 63 -5.17 9.05 -1.06
C TRP A 63 -3.89 9.16 -1.88
N LEU A 64 -3.99 9.47 -3.18
CA LEU A 64 -2.83 9.70 -4.04
C LEU A 64 -1.95 10.84 -3.51
N ALA A 65 -2.55 11.94 -3.05
CA ALA A 65 -1.81 13.06 -2.49
C ALA A 65 -1.02 12.65 -1.24
N ASP A 66 -1.61 11.85 -0.35
CA ASP A 66 -0.99 11.37 0.87
C ASP A 66 0.14 10.36 0.59
N VAL A 67 -0.09 9.39 -0.30
CA VAL A 67 0.95 8.45 -0.76
C VAL A 67 2.12 9.21 -1.39
N THR A 68 1.84 10.20 -2.22
CA THR A 68 2.87 11.04 -2.85
C THR A 68 3.67 11.82 -1.81
N ARG A 69 3.01 12.38 -0.78
CA ARG A 69 3.68 13.07 0.32
C ARG A 69 4.58 12.13 1.12
N ALA A 70 4.10 10.92 1.44
CA ALA A 70 4.88 9.90 2.14
C ALA A 70 6.13 9.49 1.35
N ALA A 71 5.98 9.21 0.05
CA ALA A 71 7.10 8.87 -0.82
C ALA A 71 8.13 10.01 -0.92
N ASN A 72 7.67 11.25 -1.09
CA ASN A 72 8.53 12.42 -1.15
C ASN A 72 9.27 12.67 0.18
N MET A 73 8.62 12.42 1.32
CA MET A 73 9.27 12.50 2.63
C MET A 73 10.42 11.49 2.72
N LEU A 74 10.18 10.23 2.36
CA LEU A 74 11.22 9.19 2.37
C LEU A 74 12.38 9.52 1.42
N ARG A 75 12.10 10.04 0.24
CA ARG A 75 13.13 10.51 -0.70
C ARG A 75 13.97 11.65 -0.12
N ARG A 76 13.35 12.61 0.57
CA ARG A 76 14.06 13.72 1.24
C ARG A 76 14.93 13.23 2.39
N LEU A 77 14.53 12.16 3.07
CA LEU A 77 15.34 11.48 4.09
C LEU A 77 16.50 10.69 3.48
N GLY A 78 16.56 10.53 2.17
CA GLY A 78 17.66 9.88 1.45
C GLY A 78 17.37 8.44 1.02
N VAL A 79 16.13 7.95 1.11
CA VAL A 79 15.76 6.62 0.60
C VAL A 79 15.98 6.54 -0.91
N GLN A 80 16.69 5.52 -1.36
CA GLN A 80 16.97 5.22 -2.77
C GLN A 80 16.11 4.04 -3.25
N PRO A 81 15.92 3.82 -4.56
CA PRO A 81 15.05 2.77 -5.10
C PRO A 81 15.35 1.35 -4.62
N GLY A 82 16.60 1.05 -4.26
CA GLY A 82 17.01 -0.26 -3.74
C GLY A 82 17.06 -0.36 -2.22
N ASP A 83 16.75 0.72 -1.50
CA ASP A 83 16.76 0.70 -0.04
C ASP A 83 15.50 0.05 0.53
N VAL A 84 15.69 -0.79 1.55
CA VAL A 84 14.60 -1.40 2.28
C VAL A 84 14.11 -0.46 3.37
N VAL A 85 12.82 -0.16 3.33
CA VAL A 85 12.07 0.58 4.35
C VAL A 85 11.16 -0.40 5.06
N ALA A 86 11.52 -0.80 6.28
CA ALA A 86 10.66 -1.63 7.11
C ALA A 86 9.60 -0.78 7.80
N TYR A 87 8.43 -1.35 7.99
CA TYR A 87 7.42 -0.75 8.86
C TYR A 87 6.91 -1.79 9.86
N VAL A 88 6.81 -1.35 11.13
CA VAL A 88 6.42 -2.17 12.29
C VAL A 88 5.21 -1.50 12.92
N LEU A 89 4.12 -1.45 12.19
CA LEU A 89 2.93 -0.68 12.52
C LEU A 89 1.69 -1.57 12.63
N PRO A 90 0.73 -1.23 13.52
CA PRO A 90 -0.58 -1.88 13.54
C PRO A 90 -1.39 -1.50 12.29
N ASN A 91 -2.55 -2.10 12.09
CA ASN A 91 -3.42 -1.80 10.96
C ASN A 91 -4.14 -0.45 11.15
N LEU A 92 -3.52 0.62 10.68
CA LEU A 92 -3.98 2.00 10.72
C LEU A 92 -3.91 2.63 9.33
N PRO A 93 -4.59 3.75 9.05
CA PRO A 93 -4.43 4.49 7.78
C PRO A 93 -2.98 4.85 7.48
N GLU A 94 -2.21 5.25 8.49
CA GLU A 94 -0.79 5.60 8.39
C GLU A 94 0.05 4.41 7.92
N THR A 95 -0.32 3.18 8.31
CA THR A 95 0.36 1.97 7.84
C THR A 95 0.23 1.79 6.34
N HIS A 96 -0.95 2.07 5.79
CA HIS A 96 -1.15 2.04 4.34
C HIS A 96 -0.31 3.12 3.63
N LEU A 97 -0.19 4.31 4.23
CA LEU A 97 0.67 5.36 3.70
C LEU A 97 2.15 4.98 3.78
N ALA A 98 2.57 4.31 4.85
CA ALA A 98 3.93 3.77 4.98
C ALA A 98 4.22 2.72 3.91
N VAL A 99 3.28 1.76 3.66
CA VAL A 99 3.40 0.75 2.59
C VAL A 99 3.61 1.39 1.23
N TRP A 100 2.62 2.16 0.78
CA TRP A 100 2.61 2.71 -0.58
C TRP A 100 3.66 3.79 -0.80
N GLY A 101 3.96 4.57 0.25
CA GLY A 101 5.04 5.54 0.24
C GLY A 101 6.41 4.87 0.16
N ALA A 102 6.64 3.81 0.93
CA ALA A 102 7.89 3.04 0.90
C ALA A 102 8.07 2.30 -0.42
N GLU A 103 7.01 1.68 -0.96
CA GLU A 103 7.05 0.98 -2.26
C GLU A 103 7.33 1.96 -3.42
N THR A 104 6.81 3.17 -3.32
CA THR A 104 7.07 4.23 -4.30
C THR A 104 8.51 4.79 -4.21
N ALA A 105 9.07 4.85 -3.01
CA ALA A 105 10.40 5.42 -2.78
C ALA A 105 11.53 4.38 -2.84
N GLY A 106 11.29 3.14 -2.43
CA GLY A 106 12.26 2.08 -2.29
C GLY A 106 11.60 0.70 -2.31
N ILE A 107 11.90 -0.13 -1.32
CA ILE A 107 11.33 -1.46 -1.12
C ILE A 107 10.57 -1.47 0.21
N ALA A 108 9.27 -1.67 0.16
CA ALA A 108 8.45 -1.81 1.36
C ALA A 108 8.65 -3.19 2.01
N PHE A 109 8.92 -3.24 3.31
CA PHE A 109 9.09 -4.46 4.07
C PHE A 109 8.17 -4.48 5.30
N ALA A 110 7.09 -5.25 5.21
CA ALA A 110 6.15 -5.44 6.31
C ALA A 110 6.74 -6.35 7.38
N VAL A 111 6.76 -5.88 8.63
CA VAL A 111 7.19 -6.69 9.76
C VAL A 111 6.09 -6.74 10.81
N ASN A 112 5.78 -7.95 11.28
CA ASN A 112 4.79 -8.14 12.32
C ASN A 112 5.22 -7.45 13.62
N SER A 113 4.40 -6.53 14.12
CA SER A 113 4.64 -5.77 15.35
C SER A 113 4.58 -6.62 16.63
N LEU A 114 4.10 -7.87 16.55
CA LEU A 114 4.00 -8.80 17.68
C LEU A 114 5.22 -9.72 17.84
N LEU A 115 6.23 -9.54 16.99
CA LEU A 115 7.46 -10.34 17.09
C LEU A 115 8.28 -9.93 18.32
N GLU A 116 8.96 -10.92 18.90
CA GLU A 116 9.98 -10.70 19.92
C GLU A 116 11.14 -9.86 19.36
N SER A 117 11.72 -9.00 20.20
CA SER A 117 12.78 -8.07 19.80
C SER A 117 13.96 -8.74 19.08
N ALA A 118 14.33 -9.96 19.52
CA ALA A 118 15.42 -10.71 18.90
C ALA A 118 15.08 -11.16 17.46
N GLN A 119 13.85 -11.62 17.24
CA GLN A 119 13.35 -12.03 15.91
C GLN A 119 13.23 -10.82 15.00
N LEU A 120 12.69 -9.71 15.51
CA LEU A 120 12.60 -8.45 14.78
C LEU A 120 14.00 -8.02 14.32
N GLY A 121 14.98 -7.99 15.22
CA GLY A 121 16.35 -7.61 14.88
C GLY A 121 16.96 -8.50 13.79
N GLN A 122 16.75 -9.82 13.85
CA GLN A 122 17.23 -10.76 12.84
C GLN A 122 16.61 -10.50 11.46
N LEU A 123 15.31 -10.23 11.40
CA LEU A 123 14.61 -9.91 10.14
C LEU A 123 15.11 -8.61 9.52
N LEU A 124 15.23 -7.55 10.32
CA LEU A 124 15.74 -6.26 9.85
C LEU A 124 17.17 -6.38 9.32
N GLN A 125 18.03 -7.15 10.01
CA GLN A 125 19.40 -7.42 9.58
C GLN A 125 19.44 -8.25 8.29
N ALA A 126 18.65 -9.32 8.21
CA ALA A 126 18.59 -10.17 7.00
C ALA A 126 18.12 -9.39 5.78
N ALA A 127 17.15 -8.50 5.95
CA ALA A 127 16.66 -7.61 4.89
C ALA A 127 17.59 -6.43 4.59
N ARG A 128 18.69 -6.26 5.31
CA ARG A 128 19.60 -5.10 5.22
C ARG A 128 18.85 -3.77 5.34
N THR A 129 17.89 -3.75 6.24
CA THR A 129 17.03 -2.58 6.45
C THR A 129 17.85 -1.40 6.93
N ARG A 130 17.68 -0.25 6.29
CA ARG A 130 18.31 1.02 6.69
C ARG A 130 17.32 2.00 7.31
N TRP A 131 16.05 1.83 7.01
CA TRP A 131 14.96 2.73 7.39
C TRP A 131 13.88 1.93 8.08
N VAL A 132 13.41 2.41 9.23
CA VAL A 132 12.31 1.78 10.00
C VAL A 132 11.30 2.84 10.39
N ILE A 133 10.01 2.52 10.17
CA ILE A 133 8.85 3.32 10.53
C ILE A 133 8.06 2.60 11.63
#